data_421b71b9789a7a558c2983dde6d01828
#
_entry.id   421b71b9789a7a558c2983dde6d01828
#
_cell.length_a   1.000
_cell.length_b   1.000
_cell.length_c   1.000
_cell.angle_alpha   90.00
_cell.angle_beta   90.00
_cell.angle_gamma   90.00
#
_symmetry.space_group_name_H-M   'P 1'
#
loop_
_entity.id
_entity.type
_entity.pdbx_description
1 polymer ?
#
loop_
_entity_poly.entity_id
_entity_poly.type
_entity_poly.pdbx_seq_one_letter_code
_entity_poly.pdbx_strand_id
1 'polypeptide(L)' 'MKSRRQSVVLDVIQQQPVRNQEQLRGLMRKAGFDVTQATLSRDIRELGLVKGGHAAAYQSPVAADSNGQS' A
#
# COMPACT_ATOMS: atom_id res chain seq x y z
N MET A 1 14.27 5.25 -6.01
CA MET A 1 14.21 3.97 -5.37
C MET A 1 13.24 3.93 -4.25
N LYS A 2 12.44 2.90 -4.16
CA LYS A 2 11.48 2.80 -3.08
C LYS A 2 12.16 2.42 -1.80
N SER A 3 11.69 2.98 -0.70
CA SER A 3 12.21 2.61 0.60
C SER A 3 11.70 1.21 0.95
N ARG A 4 12.35 0.60 1.92
CA ARG A 4 11.92 -0.70 2.39
C ARG A 4 10.50 -0.62 2.93
N ARG A 5 10.18 0.47 3.58
CA ARG A 5 8.83 0.67 4.10
C ARG A 5 7.81 0.65 2.99
N GLN A 6 8.09 1.31 1.87
CA GLN A 6 7.16 1.34 0.75
C GLN A 6 7.01 -0.03 0.11
N SER A 7 8.07 -0.80 0.07
CA SER A 7 8.00 -2.17 -0.44
C SER A 7 7.06 -3.01 0.41
N VAL A 8 7.13 -2.82 1.73
CA VAL A 8 6.25 -3.56 2.64
C VAL A 8 4.81 -3.11 2.47
N VAL A 9 4.58 -1.82 2.23
CA VAL A 9 3.22 -1.35 1.98
C VAL A 9 2.63 -2.07 0.77
N LEU A 10 3.38 -2.14 -0.32
CA LEU A 10 2.91 -2.81 -1.53
C LEU A 10 2.63 -4.29 -1.28
N ASP A 11 3.50 -4.92 -0.52
CA ASP A 11 3.36 -6.32 -0.21
C ASP A 11 2.09 -6.59 0.61
N VAL A 12 1.86 -5.77 1.61
CA VAL A 12 0.72 -5.92 2.51
C VAL A 12 -0.60 -5.76 1.76
N ILE A 13 -0.69 -4.76 0.90
CA ILE A 13 -1.94 -4.53 0.19
C ILE A 13 -2.21 -5.61 -0.86
N GLN A 14 -1.21 -6.35 -1.26
CA GLN A 14 -1.40 -7.47 -2.17
C GLN A 14 -1.84 -8.72 -1.46
N GLN A 15 -1.43 -8.88 -0.22
CA GLN A 15 -1.76 -10.08 0.53
C GLN A 15 -3.16 -10.09 1.07
N GLN A 16 -3.71 -8.93 1.36
CA GLN A 16 -5.05 -8.86 1.91
C GLN A 16 -5.68 -7.51 1.59
N PRO A 17 -6.99 -7.43 1.55
CA PRO A 17 -7.66 -6.17 1.22
C PRO A 17 -7.48 -5.16 2.35
N VAL A 18 -6.92 -4.02 2.00
CA VAL A 18 -6.72 -2.92 2.94
C VAL A 18 -7.61 -1.77 2.48
N ARG A 19 -8.57 -1.41 3.30
CA ARG A 19 -9.60 -0.46 2.90
C ARG A 19 -9.40 0.95 3.41
N ASN A 20 -8.56 1.13 4.41
CA ASN A 20 -8.31 2.47 4.93
C ASN A 20 -6.89 2.55 5.50
N GLN A 21 -6.47 3.78 5.77
CA GLN A 21 -5.11 4.00 6.24
C GLN A 21 -4.87 3.43 7.63
N GLU A 22 -5.89 3.45 8.45
CA GLU A 22 -5.76 2.94 9.79
C GLU A 22 -5.47 1.44 9.78
N GLN A 23 -6.15 0.73 8.92
CA GLN A 23 -5.93 -0.69 8.76
C GLN A 23 -4.51 -0.95 8.26
N LEU A 24 -4.08 -0.17 7.27
CA LEU A 24 -2.75 -0.31 6.71
C LEU A 24 -1.69 -0.04 7.77
N ARG A 25 -1.93 0.98 8.57
CA ARG A 25 -0.99 1.33 9.62
C ARG A 25 -0.80 0.19 10.61
N GLY A 26 -1.90 -0.45 11.00
CA GLY A 26 -1.85 -1.60 11.89
C GLY A 26 -1.07 -2.76 11.31
N LEU A 27 -1.25 -3.00 10.03
CA LEU A 27 -0.54 -4.08 9.36
C LEU A 27 0.95 -3.77 9.22
N MET A 28 1.28 -2.50 8.98
CA MET A 28 2.67 -2.10 8.92
C MET A 28 3.35 -2.28 10.27
N ARG A 29 2.63 -1.97 11.34
CA ARG A 29 3.16 -2.15 12.68
C ARG A 29 3.47 -3.61 12.96
N LYS A 30 2.59 -4.50 12.51
CA LYS A 30 2.83 -5.92 12.67
C LYS A 30 4.04 -6.38 11.90
N ALA A 31 4.33 -5.71 10.80
CA ALA A 31 5.49 -6.04 9.99
C ALA A 31 6.77 -5.41 10.52
N GLY A 32 6.68 -4.69 11.64
CA GLY A 32 7.84 -4.09 12.23
C GLY A 32 8.08 -2.63 11.85
N PHE A 33 7.09 -2.00 11.23
CA PHE A 33 7.21 -0.60 10.80
C PHE A 33 6.21 0.27 11.53
N ASP A 34 6.69 1.02 12.50
CA ASP A 34 5.84 1.92 13.26
C ASP A 34 5.88 3.29 12.57
N VAL A 35 4.87 3.55 11.76
CA VAL A 35 4.82 4.78 10.99
C VAL A 35 3.68 5.66 11.45
N THR A 36 3.85 6.97 11.30
CA THR A 36 2.78 7.91 11.61
C THR A 36 1.79 7.95 10.46
N GLN A 37 0.60 8.45 10.76
CA GLN A 37 -0.42 8.58 9.73
C GLN A 37 0.06 9.51 8.60
N ALA A 38 0.73 10.58 8.96
CA ALA A 38 1.23 11.54 7.97
C ALA A 38 2.23 10.87 7.02
N THR A 39 3.14 10.09 7.58
CA THR A 39 4.13 9.40 6.77
C THR A 39 3.48 8.38 5.85
N LEU A 40 2.51 7.64 6.38
CA LEU A 40 1.83 6.64 5.61
C LEU A 40 1.00 7.26 4.49
N SER A 41 0.33 8.38 4.78
CA SER A 41 -0.41 9.11 3.77
C SER A 41 0.48 9.53 2.62
N ARG A 42 1.68 9.98 2.96
CA ARG A 42 2.63 10.39 1.95
C ARG A 42 3.07 9.19 1.11
N ASP A 43 3.32 8.06 1.75
CA ASP A 43 3.71 6.85 1.03
C ASP A 43 2.62 6.41 0.07
N ILE A 44 1.38 6.46 0.51
CA ILE A 44 0.25 6.10 -0.33
C ILE A 44 0.23 6.98 -1.57
N ARG A 45 0.45 8.25 -1.38
CA ARG A 45 0.44 9.21 -2.49
C ARG A 45 1.63 8.98 -3.43
N GLU A 46 2.80 8.77 -2.86
CA GLU A 46 4.00 8.56 -3.68
C GLU A 46 3.94 7.27 -4.46
N LEU A 47 3.33 6.26 -3.89
CA LEU A 47 3.17 4.99 -4.57
C LEU A 47 2.01 5.01 -5.55
N GLY A 48 1.19 6.04 -5.50
CA GLY A 48 0.05 6.15 -6.39
C GLY A 48 -1.05 5.16 -6.09
N LEU A 49 -1.19 4.76 -4.83
CA LEU A 49 -2.21 3.78 -4.48
C LEU A 49 -3.59 4.39 -4.60
N VAL A 50 -4.52 3.62 -5.14
CA VAL A 50 -5.89 4.06 -5.30
C VAL A 50 -6.82 2.99 -4.76
N LYS A 51 -8.00 3.40 -4.36
CA LYS A 51 -9.01 2.44 -3.93
C LYS A 51 -9.87 2.07 -5.12
N GLY A 52 -10.14 0.80 -5.25
CA GLY A 52 -10.97 0.36 -6.35
C GLY A 52 -11.27 -1.11 -6.27
N GLY A 53 -12.03 -1.58 -7.25
CA GLY A 53 -12.36 -2.98 -7.32
C GLY A 53 -13.51 -3.34 -6.41
N HIS A 54 -13.77 -4.63 -6.31
CA HIS A 54 -14.90 -5.13 -5.54
C HIS A 54 -14.75 -4.88 -4.06
N ALA A 55 -13.56 -4.95 -3.57
CA ALA A 55 -13.32 -4.80 -2.14
C ALA A 55 -13.14 -3.36 -1.70
N ALA A 56 -13.12 -2.42 -2.63
CA ALA A 56 -12.85 -1.03 -2.36
C ALA A 56 -11.54 -0.89 -1.58
N ALA A 57 -10.55 -1.67 -1.95
CA ALA A 57 -9.27 -1.72 -1.26
C ALA A 57 -8.20 -1.01 -2.05
N TYR A 58 -7.10 -0.66 -1.38
CA TYR A 58 -5.98 -0.02 -2.04
C TYR A 58 -5.35 -0.95 -3.06
N GLN A 59 -5.02 -0.39 -4.20
CA GLN A 59 -4.39 -1.14 -5.28
C GLN A 59 -3.21 -0.37 -5.79
N SER A 60 -2.19 -1.09 -6.17
CA SER A 60 -0.98 -0.49 -6.71
C SER A 60 -1.09 -0.36 -8.22
N PRO A 61 -0.86 0.83 -8.76
CA PRO A 61 -0.86 0.99 -10.20
C PRO A 61 0.30 0.25 -10.86
N VAL A 62 1.34 0.01 -10.09
CA VAL A 62 2.47 -0.75 -10.61
C VAL A 62 2.07 -2.18 -10.91
N ALA A 63 1.27 -2.77 -10.03
CA ALA A 63 0.80 -4.13 -10.25
C ALA A 63 -0.10 -4.20 -11.47
N ALA A 64 -0.95 -3.20 -11.63
CA ALA A 64 -1.84 -3.15 -12.76
C ALA A 64 -1.05 -2.97 -14.05
N ASP A 65 -0.02 -2.14 -13.99
CA ASP A 65 0.80 -1.89 -15.12
C ASP A 65 1.57 -3.10 -15.53
N SER A 66 2.10 -3.83 -14.63
CA SER A 66 2.94 -4.95 -14.98
C SER A 66 2.20 -5.97 -15.81
N ASN A 67 0.89 -5.99 -15.70
CA ASN A 67 0.13 -6.87 -16.51
C ASN A 67 0.19 -6.47 -17.96
N GLY A 68 0.20 -5.21 -18.23
CA GLY A 68 0.22 -4.74 -19.56
C GLY A 68 1.58 -4.61 -20.10
N GLN A 69 2.52 -4.42 -19.22
CA GLN A 69 3.75 -4.17 -19.63
C GLN A 69 4.56 -5.27 -19.91
N SER A 70 4.61 -6.03 -19.26
CA SER A 70 5.51 -7.05 -19.37
C SER A 70 5.82 -7.73 -20.04
#